data_f6a7d8816225e6d9d3dbfa6a1aa715c8
#
_entry.id   f6a7d8816225e6d9d3dbfa6a1aa715c8
#
_cell.length_a   1.000
_cell.length_b   1.000
_cell.length_c   1.000
_cell.angle_alpha   90.00
_cell.angle_beta   90.00
_cell.angle_gamma   90.00
#
_symmetry.space_group_name_H-M   'P 1'
#
loop_
_entity.id
_entity.type
_entity.pdbx_description
1 polymer ?
#
loop_
_entity_poly.entity_id
_entity_poly.type
_entity_poly.pdbx_seq_one_letter_code
_entity_poly.pdbx_strand_id
1 'polypeptide(L)'
;VSRGLGDVYKRQQDKGAIFDLDGTLLDSMRVWDDIDVAFLKKRGLEVPPDYQEAITPLGFLEAARYTIRRFGFPETPEELIQEWHQMAVDAYTYEVELKDGAAEYLRYLKEKGIRMAVATSSSPELYEPALKRNGIYEYFKAFVTVSEVKRGKGFPDIYEKAAEKLSLPPETCVVYEDILTGIRGAKMGGFAAVGVYDRSGEGNRAKMEQEADRYVTSFKELMNGGDSFF
;
A
#
# COMPACT_ATOMS: atom_id res chain seq x y z
N VAL A 1 40.21 27.54 2.73
CA VAL A 1 39.79 26.25 2.20
C VAL A 1 38.71 25.68 3.12
N SER A 2 37.45 25.94 2.81
CA SER A 2 36.27 25.41 3.56
C SER A 2 35.34 24.73 2.56
N ARG A 3 35.78 23.60 1.98
CA ARG A 3 34.97 22.78 1.06
C ARG A 3 34.54 21.44 1.62
N GLY A 4 34.82 21.11 2.89
CA GLY A 4 34.58 19.76 3.41
C GLY A 4 33.36 19.58 4.33
N LEU A 5 32.90 20.62 5.02
CA LEU A 5 31.83 20.49 6.02
C LEU A 5 30.42 20.58 5.41
N GLY A 6 30.22 21.34 4.33
CA GLY A 6 28.95 21.47 3.65
C GLY A 6 28.54 20.22 2.88
N ASP A 7 29.51 19.49 2.32
CA ASP A 7 29.26 18.27 1.55
C ASP A 7 29.01 17.05 2.45
N VAL A 8 29.58 17.03 3.66
CA VAL A 8 29.33 15.98 4.66
C VAL A 8 27.92 16.13 5.25
N TYR A 9 27.45 17.35 5.53
CA TYR A 9 26.08 17.61 5.99
C TYR A 9 25.02 17.37 4.91
N LYS A 10 25.32 17.62 3.62
CA LYS A 10 24.42 17.29 2.51
C LYS A 10 24.27 15.79 2.31
N ARG A 11 25.32 14.98 2.51
CA ARG A 11 25.25 13.51 2.34
C ARG A 11 24.41 12.81 3.39
N GLN A 12 24.13 13.41 4.54
CA GLN A 12 23.31 12.80 5.61
C GLN A 12 21.81 13.03 5.40
N GLN A 13 21.39 13.89 4.46
CA GLN A 13 19.98 14.26 4.24
C GLN A 13 19.36 13.67 2.97
N ASP A 14 20.12 13.00 2.12
CA ASP A 14 19.60 12.48 0.85
C ASP A 14 19.14 11.01 0.98
N LYS A 15 18.15 10.78 1.82
CA LYS A 15 17.52 9.47 2.01
C LYS A 15 16.03 9.51 1.66
N GLY A 16 15.48 8.39 1.24
CA GLY A 16 14.09 8.26 0.84
C GLY A 16 13.36 7.10 1.52
N ALA A 17 12.07 7.27 1.67
CA ALA A 17 11.17 6.22 2.11
C ALA A 17 10.03 6.08 1.08
N ILE A 18 9.81 4.88 0.59
CA ILE A 18 8.82 4.56 -0.42
C ILE A 18 7.81 3.60 0.19
N PHE A 19 6.55 4.01 0.23
CA PHE A 19 5.49 3.26 0.90
C PHE A 19 4.49 2.68 -0.08
N ASP A 20 4.18 1.41 0.08
CA ASP A 20 2.89 0.91 -0.33
C ASP A 20 1.77 1.48 0.55
N LEU A 21 0.53 1.38 0.10
CA LEU A 21 -0.63 1.91 0.81
C LEU A 21 -1.48 0.81 1.45
N ASP A 22 -2.13 -0.01 0.62
CA ASP A 22 -3.15 -0.97 1.08
C ASP A 22 -2.54 -2.13 1.86
N GLY A 23 -2.83 -2.25 3.14
CA GLY A 23 -2.21 -3.22 4.04
C GLY A 23 -0.88 -2.75 4.64
N THR A 24 -0.28 -1.68 4.11
CA THR A 24 0.97 -1.10 4.59
C THR A 24 0.73 0.16 5.43
N LEU A 25 0.37 1.29 4.84
CA LEU A 25 0.00 2.51 5.57
C LEU A 25 -1.50 2.56 5.91
N LEU A 26 -2.35 2.01 5.04
CA LEU A 26 -3.79 1.99 5.18
C LEU A 26 -4.27 0.62 5.69
N ASP A 27 -5.14 0.63 6.70
CA ASP A 27 -5.86 -0.57 7.17
C ASP A 27 -7.09 -0.82 6.29
N SER A 28 -6.84 -1.21 5.05
CA SER A 28 -7.83 -1.26 3.97
C SER A 28 -8.11 -2.67 3.42
N MET A 29 -7.37 -3.70 3.88
CA MET A 29 -7.46 -5.03 3.27
C MET A 29 -8.82 -5.73 3.46
N ARG A 30 -9.64 -5.27 4.43
CA ARG A 30 -11.00 -5.78 4.65
C ARG A 30 -12.09 -5.06 3.86
N VAL A 31 -11.75 -3.96 3.18
CA VAL A 31 -12.74 -3.13 2.48
C VAL A 31 -13.59 -3.95 1.50
N TRP A 32 -12.97 -4.83 0.72
CA TRP A 32 -13.69 -5.64 -0.27
C TRP A 32 -14.59 -6.69 0.37
N ASP A 33 -14.15 -7.32 1.47
CA ASP A 33 -14.99 -8.25 2.23
C ASP A 33 -16.21 -7.53 2.82
N ASP A 34 -16.00 -6.34 3.37
CA ASP A 34 -17.05 -5.50 3.95
C ASP A 34 -18.04 -5.00 2.85
N ILE A 35 -17.54 -4.72 1.64
CA ILE A 35 -18.36 -4.39 0.47
C ILE A 35 -19.23 -5.58 0.08
N ASP A 36 -18.71 -6.79 0.01
CA ASP A 36 -19.49 -7.99 -0.31
C ASP A 36 -20.63 -8.18 0.68
N VAL A 37 -20.34 -8.01 1.98
CA VAL A 37 -21.35 -8.10 3.04
C VAL A 37 -22.42 -7.02 2.85
N ALA A 38 -22.04 -5.77 2.69
CA ALA A 38 -22.97 -4.65 2.55
C ALA A 38 -23.78 -4.73 1.25
N PHE A 39 -23.15 -5.12 0.15
CA PHE A 39 -23.78 -5.28 -1.17
C PHE A 39 -24.88 -6.35 -1.16
N LEU A 40 -24.60 -7.53 -0.61
CA LEU A 40 -25.58 -8.61 -0.52
C LEU A 40 -26.66 -8.29 0.51
N LYS A 41 -26.31 -7.72 1.66
CA LYS A 41 -27.27 -7.33 2.70
C LYS A 41 -28.28 -6.29 2.19
N LYS A 42 -27.87 -5.33 1.36
CA LYS A 42 -28.77 -4.36 0.71
C LYS A 42 -29.84 -5.05 -0.14
N ARG A 43 -29.55 -6.26 -0.64
CA ARG A 43 -30.46 -7.12 -1.43
C ARG A 43 -31.17 -8.19 -0.58
N GLY A 44 -31.08 -8.11 0.75
CA GLY A 44 -31.70 -9.05 1.69
C GLY A 44 -31.01 -10.41 1.74
N LEU A 45 -29.75 -10.49 1.32
CA LEU A 45 -28.95 -11.71 1.26
C LEU A 45 -27.79 -11.65 2.25
N GLU A 46 -27.34 -12.84 2.68
CA GLU A 46 -26.10 -13.02 3.43
C GLU A 46 -25.00 -13.54 2.49
N VAL A 47 -23.74 -13.27 2.84
CA VAL A 47 -22.59 -13.80 2.09
C VAL A 47 -22.48 -15.30 2.35
N PRO A 48 -22.63 -16.15 1.31
CA PRO A 48 -22.42 -17.58 1.49
C PRO A 48 -20.97 -17.90 1.85
N PRO A 49 -20.70 -18.95 2.66
CA PRO A 49 -19.35 -19.27 3.12
C PRO A 49 -18.31 -19.50 2.01
N ASP A 50 -18.76 -19.98 0.85
CA ASP A 50 -17.94 -20.31 -0.33
C ASP A 50 -17.84 -19.15 -1.33
N TYR A 51 -18.55 -18.04 -1.10
CA TYR A 51 -18.66 -16.96 -2.08
C TYR A 51 -17.33 -16.25 -2.31
N GLN A 52 -16.65 -15.83 -1.25
CA GLN A 52 -15.38 -15.13 -1.36
C GLN A 52 -14.28 -16.01 -1.99
N GLU A 53 -14.22 -17.30 -1.62
CA GLU A 53 -13.30 -18.25 -2.24
C GLU A 53 -13.53 -18.36 -3.76
N ALA A 54 -14.81 -18.33 -4.17
CA ALA A 54 -15.17 -18.42 -5.58
C ALA A 54 -14.81 -17.15 -6.39
N ILE A 55 -14.93 -15.94 -5.81
CA ILE A 55 -14.71 -14.69 -6.53
C ILE A 55 -13.27 -14.15 -6.43
N THR A 56 -12.54 -14.48 -5.36
CA THR A 56 -11.18 -13.97 -5.12
C THR A 56 -10.21 -14.17 -6.31
N PRO A 57 -10.19 -15.33 -7.00
CA PRO A 57 -9.29 -15.52 -8.14
C PRO A 57 -9.76 -14.82 -9.42
N LEU A 58 -10.96 -14.23 -9.43
CA LEU A 58 -11.57 -13.64 -10.61
C LEU A 58 -11.25 -12.16 -10.73
N GLY A 59 -11.13 -11.67 -11.97
CA GLY A 59 -11.18 -10.23 -12.22
C GLY A 59 -12.59 -9.68 -12.03
N PHE A 60 -12.74 -8.36 -11.86
CA PHE A 60 -14.02 -7.70 -11.57
C PHE A 60 -15.16 -8.11 -12.51
N LEU A 61 -14.92 -8.20 -13.81
CA LEU A 61 -15.92 -8.56 -14.78
C LEU A 61 -16.44 -9.99 -14.57
N GLU A 62 -15.55 -10.94 -14.34
CA GLU A 62 -15.94 -12.34 -14.13
C GLU A 62 -16.57 -12.54 -12.74
N ALA A 63 -16.11 -11.82 -11.73
CA ALA A 63 -16.74 -11.79 -10.41
C ALA A 63 -18.18 -11.25 -10.50
N ALA A 64 -18.40 -10.16 -11.25
CA ALA A 64 -19.75 -9.61 -11.47
C ALA A 64 -20.66 -10.59 -12.21
N ARG A 65 -20.16 -11.22 -13.28
CA ARG A 65 -20.90 -12.26 -14.01
C ARG A 65 -21.25 -13.46 -13.13
N TYR A 66 -20.32 -13.91 -12.30
CA TYR A 66 -20.55 -14.99 -11.35
C TYR A 66 -21.63 -14.62 -10.33
N THR A 67 -21.54 -13.43 -9.75
CA THR A 67 -22.49 -12.91 -8.75
C THR A 67 -23.90 -12.81 -9.32
N ILE A 68 -24.06 -12.26 -10.52
CA ILE A 68 -25.32 -12.16 -11.22
C ILE A 68 -25.94 -13.55 -11.44
N ARG A 69 -25.18 -14.50 -11.96
CA ARG A 69 -25.66 -15.87 -12.21
C ARG A 69 -26.04 -16.59 -10.92
N ARG A 70 -25.24 -16.41 -9.86
CA ARG A 70 -25.46 -17.09 -8.59
C ARG A 70 -26.74 -16.64 -7.87
N PHE A 71 -27.00 -15.34 -7.88
CA PHE A 71 -28.11 -14.75 -7.13
C PHE A 71 -29.31 -14.36 -8.00
N GLY A 72 -29.17 -14.46 -9.32
CA GLY A 72 -30.25 -14.11 -10.25
C GLY A 72 -30.52 -12.61 -10.33
N PHE A 73 -29.50 -11.77 -10.22
CA PHE A 73 -29.67 -10.33 -10.26
C PHE A 73 -30.03 -9.83 -11.66
N PRO A 74 -30.91 -8.82 -11.77
CA PRO A 74 -31.32 -8.26 -13.05
C PRO A 74 -30.30 -7.27 -13.66
N GLU A 75 -29.33 -6.79 -12.87
CA GLU A 75 -28.35 -5.82 -13.28
C GLU A 75 -27.33 -6.42 -14.26
N THR A 76 -26.71 -5.54 -15.04
CA THR A 76 -25.55 -5.90 -15.89
C THR A 76 -24.26 -6.00 -15.07
N PRO A 77 -23.25 -6.71 -15.57
CA PRO A 77 -21.94 -6.76 -14.91
C PRO A 77 -21.33 -5.38 -14.68
N GLU A 78 -21.50 -4.46 -15.64
CA GLU A 78 -20.98 -3.09 -15.57
C GLU A 78 -21.66 -2.30 -14.46
N GLU A 79 -22.98 -2.46 -14.25
CA GLU A 79 -23.71 -1.83 -13.16
C GLU A 79 -23.24 -2.33 -11.79
N LEU A 80 -22.99 -3.64 -11.64
CA LEU A 80 -22.44 -4.19 -10.41
C LEU A 80 -21.04 -3.64 -10.11
N ILE A 81 -20.17 -3.63 -11.11
CA ILE A 81 -18.80 -3.10 -10.97
C ILE A 81 -18.84 -1.63 -10.56
N GLN A 82 -19.73 -0.85 -11.16
CA GLN A 82 -19.88 0.55 -10.80
C GLN A 82 -20.37 0.73 -9.35
N GLU A 83 -21.32 -0.08 -8.89
CA GLU A 83 -21.80 -0.06 -7.51
C GLU A 83 -20.67 -0.42 -6.54
N TRP A 84 -19.95 -1.51 -6.79
CA TRP A 84 -18.80 -1.90 -5.96
C TRP A 84 -17.71 -0.82 -5.93
N HIS A 85 -17.42 -0.23 -7.08
CA HIS A 85 -16.44 0.88 -7.14
C HIS A 85 -16.89 2.07 -6.30
N GLN A 86 -18.16 2.46 -6.38
CA GLN A 86 -18.68 3.57 -5.58
C GLN A 86 -18.62 3.25 -4.07
N MET A 87 -18.95 2.01 -3.69
CA MET A 87 -18.83 1.56 -2.30
C MET A 87 -17.36 1.60 -1.81
N ALA A 88 -16.41 1.23 -2.68
CA ALA A 88 -15.00 1.35 -2.35
C ALA A 88 -14.56 2.81 -2.20
N VAL A 89 -14.96 3.69 -3.11
CA VAL A 89 -14.69 5.14 -3.01
C VAL A 89 -15.23 5.70 -1.69
N ASP A 90 -16.45 5.33 -1.31
CA ASP A 90 -17.06 5.77 -0.05
C ASP A 90 -16.28 5.25 1.17
N ALA A 91 -15.91 3.96 1.18
CA ALA A 91 -15.14 3.37 2.26
C ALA A 91 -13.76 4.04 2.43
N TYR A 92 -13.02 4.25 1.35
CA TYR A 92 -11.73 4.94 1.39
C TYR A 92 -11.86 6.40 1.80
N THR A 93 -12.92 7.06 1.35
CA THR A 93 -13.16 8.48 1.68
C THR A 93 -13.52 8.67 3.15
N TYR A 94 -14.33 7.78 3.73
CA TYR A 94 -14.95 8.05 5.03
C TYR A 94 -14.51 7.10 6.16
N GLU A 95 -14.02 5.89 5.86
CA GLU A 95 -13.84 4.83 6.85
C GLU A 95 -12.40 4.34 7.00
N VAL A 96 -11.64 4.17 5.88
CA VAL A 96 -10.28 3.60 5.92
C VAL A 96 -9.34 4.44 6.78
N GLU A 97 -8.77 3.83 7.81
CA GLU A 97 -7.84 4.46 8.73
C GLU A 97 -6.39 4.04 8.45
N LEU A 98 -5.46 4.65 9.17
CA LEU A 98 -4.05 4.30 9.10
C LEU A 98 -3.74 3.06 9.95
N LYS A 99 -2.73 2.33 9.54
CA LYS A 99 -2.11 1.29 10.37
C LYS A 99 -1.48 1.89 11.62
N ASP A 100 -1.38 1.08 12.68
CA ASP A 100 -0.87 1.52 13.98
C ASP A 100 0.53 2.15 13.89
N GLY A 101 0.64 3.37 14.40
CA GLY A 101 1.89 4.14 14.41
C GLY A 101 2.29 4.77 13.07
N ALA A 102 1.51 4.61 11.99
CA ALA A 102 1.88 5.11 10.67
C ALA A 102 1.97 6.65 10.63
N ALA A 103 0.99 7.36 11.22
CA ALA A 103 1.00 8.82 11.24
C ALA A 103 2.21 9.38 12.01
N GLU A 104 2.51 8.79 13.16
CA GLU A 104 3.64 9.16 14.00
C GLU A 104 4.96 8.91 13.29
N TYR A 105 5.08 7.78 12.61
CA TYR A 105 6.30 7.44 11.88
C TYR A 105 6.53 8.35 10.67
N LEU A 106 5.50 8.67 9.89
CA LEU A 106 5.61 9.62 8.79
C LEU A 106 6.01 11.02 9.28
N ARG A 107 5.49 11.46 10.42
CA ARG A 107 5.90 12.72 11.07
C ARG A 107 7.38 12.68 11.47
N TYR A 108 7.81 11.60 12.12
CA TYR A 108 9.20 11.37 12.48
C TYR A 108 10.14 11.43 11.26
N LEU A 109 9.80 10.78 10.15
CA LEU A 109 10.58 10.85 8.93
C LEU A 109 10.63 12.25 8.33
N LYS A 110 9.51 12.98 8.35
CA LYS A 110 9.45 14.37 7.90
C LYS A 110 10.35 15.27 8.73
N GLU A 111 10.36 15.12 10.06
CA GLU A 111 11.24 15.88 10.96
C GLU A 111 12.72 15.60 10.71
N LYS A 112 13.06 14.39 10.29
CA LYS A 112 14.40 14.00 9.84
C LYS A 112 14.74 14.45 8.43
N GLY A 113 13.82 15.07 7.70
CA GLY A 113 14.06 15.53 6.33
C GLY A 113 14.09 14.41 5.29
N ILE A 114 13.56 13.22 5.61
CA ILE A 114 13.47 12.08 4.69
C ILE A 114 12.43 12.39 3.61
N ARG A 115 12.81 12.21 2.34
CA ARG A 115 11.89 12.37 1.22
C ARG A 115 11.00 11.15 1.11
N MET A 116 9.69 11.36 0.98
CA MET A 116 8.71 10.26 0.97
C MET A 116 7.96 10.20 -0.35
N ALA A 117 7.75 8.97 -0.85
CA ALA A 117 6.92 8.68 -2.02
C ALA A 117 5.99 7.50 -1.75
N VAL A 118 4.96 7.40 -2.55
CA VAL A 118 4.03 6.28 -2.58
C VAL A 118 4.27 5.43 -3.83
N ALA A 119 4.25 4.10 -3.67
CA ALA A 119 4.27 3.12 -4.74
C ALA A 119 3.11 2.12 -4.53
N THR A 120 2.00 2.30 -5.25
CA THR A 120 0.74 1.59 -4.97
C THR A 120 0.12 0.92 -6.19
N SER A 121 -0.67 -0.12 -5.95
CA SER A 121 -1.57 -0.71 -6.95
C SER A 121 -2.94 -0.03 -6.96
N SER A 122 -3.25 0.79 -5.98
CA SER A 122 -4.52 1.49 -5.85
C SER A 122 -4.61 2.68 -6.80
N SER A 123 -5.84 3.07 -7.17
CA SER A 123 -6.09 4.24 -8.00
C SER A 123 -6.16 5.53 -7.18
N PRO A 124 -5.86 6.71 -7.78
CA PRO A 124 -5.96 8.00 -7.10
C PRO A 124 -7.34 8.27 -6.50
N GLU A 125 -8.41 7.82 -7.16
CA GLU A 125 -9.79 7.99 -6.68
C GLU A 125 -10.02 7.33 -5.31
N LEU A 126 -9.31 6.25 -5.01
CA LEU A 126 -9.38 5.55 -3.73
C LEU A 126 -8.40 6.17 -2.72
N TYR A 127 -7.11 6.25 -3.04
CA TYR A 127 -6.12 6.61 -2.03
C TYR A 127 -6.08 8.10 -1.70
N GLU A 128 -6.33 9.02 -2.64
CA GLU A 128 -6.23 10.45 -2.35
C GLU A 128 -7.17 10.92 -1.25
N PRO A 129 -8.48 10.62 -1.29
CA PRO A 129 -9.38 11.03 -0.21
C PRO A 129 -9.00 10.38 1.13
N ALA A 130 -8.57 9.12 1.15
CA ALA A 130 -8.12 8.44 2.36
C ALA A 130 -6.89 9.14 2.97
N LEU A 131 -5.86 9.43 2.18
CA LEU A 131 -4.66 10.11 2.65
C LEU A 131 -4.93 11.55 3.11
N LYS A 132 -5.80 12.27 2.40
CA LYS A 132 -6.21 13.65 2.76
C LYS A 132 -6.99 13.66 4.08
N ARG A 133 -7.98 12.78 4.25
CA ARG A 133 -8.75 12.65 5.49
C ARG A 133 -7.87 12.29 6.69
N ASN A 134 -6.91 11.39 6.49
CA ASN A 134 -5.95 11.00 7.53
C ASN A 134 -4.82 12.02 7.73
N GLY A 135 -4.79 13.13 6.98
CA GLY A 135 -3.83 14.25 7.17
C GLY A 135 -2.39 13.93 6.78
N ILE A 136 -2.17 12.92 5.91
CA ILE A 136 -0.82 12.48 5.52
C ILE A 136 -0.49 12.71 4.03
N TYR A 137 -1.44 13.14 3.22
CA TYR A 137 -1.23 13.32 1.78
C TYR A 137 -0.03 14.24 1.47
N GLU A 138 0.08 15.36 2.17
CA GLU A 138 1.13 16.37 1.97
C GLU A 138 2.55 15.94 2.41
N TYR A 139 2.69 14.76 3.00
CA TYR A 139 4.01 14.24 3.35
C TYR A 139 4.76 13.69 2.13
N PHE A 140 4.02 13.27 1.11
CA PHE A 140 4.57 12.61 -0.06
C PHE A 140 4.92 13.60 -1.17
N LYS A 141 6.15 13.48 -1.69
CA LYS A 141 6.65 14.27 -2.83
C LYS A 141 6.24 13.69 -4.17
N ALA A 142 5.94 12.38 -4.21
CA ALA A 142 5.60 11.68 -5.43
C ALA A 142 4.65 10.51 -5.14
N PHE A 143 3.83 10.22 -6.14
CA PHE A 143 2.95 9.06 -6.21
C PHE A 143 3.25 8.31 -7.50
N VAL A 144 3.38 6.99 -7.40
CA VAL A 144 3.55 6.08 -8.54
C VAL A 144 2.56 4.95 -8.41
N THR A 145 1.82 4.71 -9.48
CA THR A 145 0.90 3.57 -9.58
C THR A 145 1.44 2.48 -10.49
N VAL A 146 0.98 1.24 -10.33
CA VAL A 146 1.38 0.12 -11.19
C VAL A 146 1.03 0.35 -12.66
N SER A 147 0.07 1.22 -12.97
CA SER A 147 -0.29 1.59 -14.34
C SER A 147 0.78 2.44 -15.05
N GLU A 148 1.71 3.03 -14.30
CA GLU A 148 2.80 3.85 -14.84
C GLU A 148 4.05 3.03 -15.20
N VAL A 149 4.07 1.74 -14.91
CA VAL A 149 5.22 0.85 -15.11
C VAL A 149 4.86 -0.39 -15.92
N LYS A 150 5.87 -1.08 -16.46
CA LYS A 150 5.65 -2.23 -17.33
C LYS A 150 5.38 -3.52 -16.57
N ARG A 151 5.98 -3.69 -15.40
CA ARG A 151 5.91 -4.90 -14.58
C ARG A 151 5.38 -4.55 -13.19
N GLY A 152 4.58 -5.45 -12.61
CA GLY A 152 4.01 -5.26 -11.28
C GLY A 152 5.05 -5.34 -10.14
N LYS A 153 4.59 -5.22 -8.91
CA LYS A 153 5.42 -5.12 -7.69
C LYS A 153 6.40 -6.27 -7.42
N GLY A 154 6.24 -7.41 -8.09
CA GLY A 154 7.26 -8.47 -8.09
C GLY A 154 8.58 -8.10 -8.78
N PHE A 155 8.64 -6.93 -9.39
CA PHE A 155 9.80 -6.34 -10.06
C PHE A 155 10.10 -4.96 -9.50
N PRO A 156 11.33 -4.42 -9.68
CA PRO A 156 11.73 -3.15 -9.06
C PRO A 156 11.12 -1.90 -9.72
N ASP A 157 10.52 -2.03 -10.89
CA ASP A 157 10.10 -0.93 -11.78
C ASP A 157 9.35 0.20 -11.05
N ILE A 158 8.39 -0.13 -10.19
CA ILE A 158 7.59 0.88 -9.48
C ILE A 158 8.39 1.62 -8.42
N TYR A 159 9.28 0.90 -7.72
CA TYR A 159 10.14 1.48 -6.66
C TYR A 159 11.25 2.32 -7.27
N GLU A 160 11.87 1.87 -8.38
CA GLU A 160 12.84 2.64 -9.15
C GLU A 160 12.23 3.95 -9.65
N LYS A 161 11.03 3.91 -10.19
CA LYS A 161 10.31 5.11 -10.63
C LYS A 161 9.98 6.06 -9.47
N ALA A 162 9.64 5.53 -8.30
CA ALA A 162 9.41 6.34 -7.11
C ALA A 162 10.72 7.01 -6.63
N ALA A 163 11.83 6.27 -6.60
CA ALA A 163 13.14 6.80 -6.26
C ALA A 163 13.62 7.88 -7.26
N GLU A 164 13.40 7.66 -8.57
CA GLU A 164 13.65 8.65 -9.63
C GLU A 164 12.88 9.95 -9.37
N LYS A 165 11.57 9.86 -9.08
CA LYS A 165 10.74 11.03 -8.74
C LYS A 165 11.21 11.74 -7.46
N LEU A 166 11.84 11.03 -6.52
CA LEU A 166 12.50 11.62 -5.35
C LEU A 166 13.87 12.19 -5.65
N SER A 167 14.44 11.94 -6.84
CA SER A 167 15.84 12.26 -7.21
C SER A 167 16.83 11.58 -6.28
N LEU A 168 16.63 10.30 -6.00
CA LEU A 168 17.46 9.48 -5.10
C LEU A 168 17.82 8.16 -5.78
N PRO A 169 19.03 7.63 -5.54
CA PRO A 169 19.38 6.29 -5.98
C PRO A 169 18.75 5.22 -5.06
N PRO A 170 18.46 4.00 -5.60
CA PRO A 170 17.81 2.94 -4.85
C PRO A 170 18.43 2.60 -3.50
N GLU A 171 19.75 2.53 -3.42
CA GLU A 171 20.51 2.17 -2.22
C GLU A 171 20.38 3.17 -1.05
N THR A 172 19.82 4.36 -1.30
CA THR A 172 19.52 5.35 -0.27
C THR A 172 18.05 5.37 0.13
N CYS A 173 17.24 4.48 -0.44
CA CYS A 173 15.81 4.41 -0.21
C CYS A 173 15.43 3.12 0.51
N VAL A 174 14.43 3.22 1.38
CA VAL A 174 13.79 2.09 2.06
C VAL A 174 12.37 1.93 1.53
N VAL A 175 12.00 0.72 1.16
CA VAL A 175 10.65 0.35 0.70
C VAL A 175 9.90 -0.32 1.85
N TYR A 176 8.63 0.06 2.05
CA TYR A 176 7.72 -0.51 3.06
C TYR A 176 6.59 -1.23 2.35
N GLU A 177 6.41 -2.51 2.65
CA GLU A 177 5.48 -3.41 1.96
C GLU A 177 4.89 -4.46 2.90
N ASP A 178 3.63 -4.84 2.65
CA ASP A 178 2.91 -5.91 3.37
C ASP A 178 2.91 -7.24 2.62
N ILE A 179 3.35 -7.26 1.35
CA ILE A 179 3.37 -8.47 0.52
C ILE A 179 4.78 -8.93 0.17
N LEU A 180 4.99 -10.25 0.21
CA LEU A 180 6.28 -10.89 -0.08
C LEU A 180 6.81 -10.54 -1.49
N THR A 181 5.94 -10.49 -2.48
CA THR A 181 6.33 -10.13 -3.85
C THR A 181 6.85 -8.69 -3.94
N GLY A 182 6.30 -7.77 -3.15
CA GLY A 182 6.78 -6.39 -3.06
C GLY A 182 8.16 -6.30 -2.40
N ILE A 183 8.37 -7.03 -1.30
CA ILE A 183 9.70 -7.15 -0.65
C ILE A 183 10.74 -7.64 -1.65
N ARG A 184 10.44 -8.71 -2.40
CA ARG A 184 11.35 -9.27 -3.40
C ARG A 184 11.63 -8.31 -4.55
N GLY A 185 10.60 -7.61 -5.05
CA GLY A 185 10.76 -6.60 -6.10
C GLY A 185 11.66 -5.44 -5.65
N ALA A 186 11.47 -4.94 -4.44
CA ALA A 186 12.33 -3.90 -3.85
C ALA A 186 13.78 -4.38 -3.70
N LYS A 187 14.00 -5.57 -3.13
CA LYS A 187 15.35 -6.14 -2.96
C LYS A 187 16.05 -6.36 -4.30
N MET A 188 15.32 -6.80 -5.33
CA MET A 188 15.86 -6.96 -6.70
C MET A 188 16.36 -5.63 -7.28
N GLY A 189 15.75 -4.50 -6.92
CA GLY A 189 16.17 -3.15 -7.32
C GLY A 189 17.27 -2.54 -6.46
N GLY A 190 17.79 -3.26 -5.46
CA GLY A 190 18.85 -2.76 -4.57
C GLY A 190 18.36 -1.88 -3.43
N PHE A 191 17.04 -1.85 -3.18
CA PHE A 191 16.45 -1.15 -2.04
C PHE A 191 16.61 -1.95 -0.75
N ALA A 192 16.72 -1.24 0.38
CA ALA A 192 16.37 -1.84 1.67
C ALA A 192 14.84 -2.01 1.73
N ALA A 193 14.36 -3.07 2.38
CA ALA A 193 12.94 -3.39 2.45
C ALA A 193 12.50 -3.71 3.88
N VAL A 194 11.42 -3.06 4.31
CA VAL A 194 10.74 -3.31 5.59
C VAL A 194 9.41 -4.00 5.31
N GLY A 195 9.25 -5.19 5.86
CA GLY A 195 7.97 -5.89 5.87
C GLY A 195 7.05 -5.33 6.95
N VAL A 196 5.84 -4.99 6.60
CA VAL A 196 4.80 -4.53 7.52
C VAL A 196 3.73 -5.61 7.65
N TYR A 197 3.42 -5.97 8.88
CA TYR A 197 2.39 -6.99 9.13
C TYR A 197 1.01 -6.54 8.64
N ASP A 198 0.38 -7.40 7.87
CA ASP A 198 -1.05 -7.36 7.63
C ASP A 198 -1.63 -8.78 7.74
N ARG A 199 -2.86 -8.89 8.25
CA ARG A 199 -3.53 -10.18 8.42
C ARG A 199 -3.71 -10.93 7.10
N SER A 200 -3.93 -10.22 6.01
CA SER A 200 -4.06 -10.82 4.66
C SER A 200 -2.77 -11.51 4.21
N GLY A 201 -1.61 -11.08 4.71
CA GLY A 201 -0.28 -11.62 4.41
C GLY A 201 0.19 -12.75 5.35
N GLU A 202 -0.60 -13.18 6.34
CA GLU A 202 -0.19 -14.13 7.39
C GLU A 202 0.44 -15.41 6.82
N GLY A 203 -0.08 -15.95 5.71
CA GLY A 203 0.47 -17.16 5.06
C GLY A 203 1.91 -17.00 4.54
N ASN A 204 2.41 -15.79 4.36
CA ASN A 204 3.77 -15.50 3.91
C ASN A 204 4.63 -14.85 5.00
N ARG A 205 4.13 -14.67 6.21
CA ARG A 205 4.80 -13.97 7.30
C ARG A 205 6.22 -14.46 7.55
N ALA A 206 6.41 -15.75 7.73
CA ALA A 206 7.72 -16.33 8.01
C ALA A 206 8.75 -16.05 6.89
N LYS A 207 8.30 -16.03 5.63
CA LYS A 207 9.16 -15.69 4.49
C LYS A 207 9.47 -14.19 4.45
N MET A 208 8.50 -13.34 4.78
CA MET A 208 8.73 -11.91 4.86
C MET A 208 9.70 -11.55 5.98
N GLU A 209 9.56 -12.16 7.16
CA GLU A 209 10.50 -12.02 8.28
C GLU A 209 11.93 -12.44 7.90
N GLN A 210 12.08 -13.43 7.02
CA GLN A 210 13.38 -13.92 6.56
C GLN A 210 13.99 -13.04 5.45
N GLU A 211 13.17 -12.54 4.52
CA GLU A 211 13.66 -11.90 3.30
C GLU A 211 13.73 -10.36 3.41
N ALA A 212 12.92 -9.74 4.26
CA ALA A 212 13.01 -8.30 4.54
C ALA A 212 14.24 -7.98 5.40
N ASP A 213 14.76 -6.77 5.27
CA ASP A 213 15.84 -6.29 6.14
C ASP A 213 15.34 -6.03 7.57
N ARG A 214 14.05 -5.75 7.70
CA ARG A 214 13.32 -5.66 8.97
C ARG A 214 11.85 -6.02 8.73
N TYR A 215 11.20 -6.60 9.75
CA TYR A 215 9.77 -6.88 9.75
C TYR A 215 9.15 -6.33 11.02
N VAL A 216 8.02 -5.62 10.89
CA VAL A 216 7.35 -4.97 12.01
C VAL A 216 5.85 -5.25 12.01
N THR A 217 5.26 -5.29 13.20
CA THR A 217 3.81 -5.41 13.40
C THR A 217 3.14 -4.05 13.60
N SER A 218 3.93 -3.04 13.97
CA SER A 218 3.51 -1.65 14.13
C SER A 218 4.64 -0.73 13.71
N PHE A 219 4.31 0.41 13.09
CA PHE A 219 5.27 1.45 12.76
C PHE A 219 5.94 2.07 14.02
N LYS A 220 5.35 1.91 15.20
CA LYS A 220 5.96 2.35 16.47
C LYS A 220 7.28 1.64 16.76
N GLU A 221 7.44 0.42 16.29
CA GLU A 221 8.68 -0.35 16.46
C GLU A 221 9.87 0.31 15.72
N LEU A 222 9.61 1.06 14.66
CA LEU A 222 10.63 1.77 13.88
C LEU A 222 11.14 3.03 14.57
N MET A 223 10.41 3.57 15.54
CA MET A 223 10.79 4.76 16.31
C MET A 223 11.51 4.43 17.62
N ASN A 224 11.23 3.25 18.21
CA ASN A 224 11.64 2.88 19.57
C ASN A 224 12.98 2.13 19.65
N GLY A 225 13.86 2.19 18.72
CA GLY A 225 15.11 1.42 18.77
C GLY A 225 16.23 1.93 17.89
N GLY A 226 16.15 3.19 17.47
CA GLY A 226 17.06 3.74 16.47
C GLY A 226 16.85 3.02 15.16
N ASP A 227 16.04 3.59 14.30
CA ASP A 227 15.86 3.11 12.94
C ASP A 227 17.25 3.06 12.28
N SER A 228 17.74 1.87 11.99
CA SER A 228 19.08 1.69 11.41
C SER A 228 19.16 2.18 9.97
N PHE A 229 18.04 2.59 9.37
CA PHE A 229 17.98 3.09 8.00
C PHE A 229 18.16 4.63 7.91
N PHE A 230 17.77 5.39 8.94
CA PHE A 230 17.70 6.86 8.88
C PHE A 230 18.44 7.61 9.99
#